data_b2618648e97f323a76c09ddb57569155
#
_entry.id   b2618648e97f323a76c09ddb57569155
#
_cell.length_a   1.000
_cell.length_b   1.000
_cell.length_c   1.000
_cell.angle_alpha   90.00
_cell.angle_beta   90.00
_cell.angle_gamma   90.00
#
_symmetry.space_group_name_H-M   'P 1'
#
loop_
_entity.id
_entity.type
_entity.pdbx_description
1 polymer ?
#
loop_
_entity_poly.entity_id
_entity_poly.type
_entity_poly.pdbx_seq_one_letter_code
_entity_poly.pdbx_strand_id
1 'polypeptide(L)'
;MHIDLEKAEKAIAAARKEAISLKTKMCIAVVDSGANLRAFIRMDDAWVGSIDIAIKKAKTACFFTMPTGQLGQLSQPGNPLYGIEHSNQGLITFPGGLPILQNGELIGAIGVSGSAVENDHKVAEAGVKVLGESAIADHPFARMMKLSA
;
A
#
# COMPACT_ATOMS: atom_id res chain seq x y z
N MET A 1 -3.21 -3.78 17.52
CA MET A 1 -3.72 -5.00 16.85
C MET A 1 -2.98 -5.18 15.52
N HIS A 2 -2.68 -6.41 15.17
CA HIS A 2 -2.00 -6.72 13.92
C HIS A 2 -2.91 -7.56 13.03
N ILE A 3 -2.78 -7.37 11.72
CA ILE A 3 -3.44 -8.27 10.76
C ILE A 3 -2.87 -9.68 10.95
N ASP A 4 -3.74 -10.68 11.03
CA ASP A 4 -3.30 -12.07 11.13
C ASP A 4 -2.94 -12.63 9.75
N LEU A 5 -2.30 -13.80 9.72
CA LEU A 5 -1.86 -14.41 8.47
C LEU A 5 -3.04 -14.75 7.55
N GLU A 6 -4.13 -15.25 8.12
CA GLU A 6 -5.33 -15.60 7.35
C GLU A 6 -5.89 -14.40 6.59
N LYS A 7 -6.03 -13.26 7.27
CA LYS A 7 -6.49 -12.02 6.64
C LYS A 7 -5.49 -11.50 5.61
N ALA A 8 -4.20 -11.58 5.92
CA ALA A 8 -3.16 -11.15 4.98
C ALA A 8 -3.21 -11.97 3.69
N GLU A 9 -3.34 -13.30 3.80
CA GLU A 9 -3.45 -14.17 2.65
C GLU A 9 -4.74 -13.93 1.86
N LYS A 10 -5.84 -13.64 2.55
CA LYS A 10 -7.11 -13.30 1.92
C LYS A 10 -7.00 -12.02 1.11
N ALA A 11 -6.34 -11.01 1.65
CA ALA A 11 -6.08 -9.74 0.94
C ALA A 11 -5.24 -9.98 -0.31
N ILE A 12 -4.18 -10.78 -0.20
CA ILE A 12 -3.32 -11.11 -1.33
C ILE A 12 -4.10 -11.86 -2.41
N ALA A 13 -4.93 -12.84 -2.04
CA ALA A 13 -5.73 -13.60 -2.99
C ALA A 13 -6.68 -12.71 -3.79
N ALA A 14 -7.35 -11.77 -3.12
CA ALA A 14 -8.26 -10.83 -3.77
C ALA A 14 -7.50 -9.86 -4.69
N ALA A 15 -6.36 -9.36 -4.24
CA ALA A 15 -5.50 -8.49 -5.04
C ALA A 15 -4.99 -9.22 -6.28
N ARG A 16 -4.53 -10.46 -6.13
CA ARG A 16 -4.07 -11.28 -7.25
C ARG A 16 -5.18 -11.50 -8.28
N LYS A 17 -6.41 -11.78 -7.82
CA LYS A 17 -7.56 -11.95 -8.70
C LYS A 17 -7.81 -10.71 -9.54
N GLU A 18 -7.75 -9.53 -8.92
CA GLU A 18 -7.89 -8.26 -9.63
C GLU A 18 -6.75 -8.03 -10.63
N ALA A 19 -5.51 -8.35 -10.23
CA ALA A 19 -4.35 -8.25 -11.11
C ALA A 19 -4.51 -9.10 -12.37
N ILE A 20 -5.03 -10.32 -12.22
CA ILE A 20 -5.32 -11.21 -13.35
C ILE A 20 -6.40 -10.60 -14.24
N SER A 21 -7.46 -10.08 -13.64
CA SER A 21 -8.55 -9.40 -14.37
C SER A 21 -8.04 -8.23 -15.21
N LEU A 22 -7.09 -7.46 -14.69
CA LEU A 22 -6.47 -6.34 -15.39
C LEU A 22 -5.36 -6.76 -16.36
N LYS A 23 -5.07 -8.06 -16.46
CA LYS A 23 -4.00 -8.61 -17.32
C LYS A 23 -2.63 -8.06 -16.96
N THR A 24 -2.34 -7.94 -15.67
CA THR A 24 -1.08 -7.42 -15.14
C THR A 24 -0.27 -8.51 -14.44
N LYS A 25 1.02 -8.22 -14.23
CA LYS A 25 1.98 -9.11 -13.54
C LYS A 25 2.51 -8.36 -12.33
N MET A 26 2.02 -8.69 -11.15
CA MET A 26 2.27 -7.91 -9.94
C MET A 26 3.08 -8.65 -8.90
N CYS A 27 3.80 -7.88 -8.08
CA CYS A 27 4.23 -8.28 -6.76
C CYS A 27 3.27 -7.65 -5.75
N ILE A 28 2.85 -8.42 -4.75
CA ILE A 28 1.87 -8.02 -3.75
C ILE A 28 2.40 -8.37 -2.37
N ALA A 29 2.47 -7.37 -1.49
CA ALA A 29 3.00 -7.53 -0.13
C ALA A 29 1.97 -7.05 0.89
N VAL A 30 1.86 -7.76 2.01
CA VAL A 30 1.09 -7.31 3.17
C VAL A 30 2.02 -7.27 4.37
N VAL A 31 2.03 -6.15 5.07
CA VAL A 31 2.78 -5.96 6.32
C VAL A 31 1.81 -5.80 7.49
N ASP A 32 2.27 -6.10 8.70
CA ASP A 32 1.48 -5.87 9.92
C ASP A 32 1.59 -4.39 10.37
N SER A 33 0.97 -4.04 11.47
CA SER A 33 0.97 -2.65 11.96
C SER A 33 2.34 -2.17 12.43
N GLY A 34 3.30 -3.06 12.61
CA GLY A 34 4.71 -2.72 12.87
C GLY A 34 5.55 -2.69 11.60
N ALA A 35 4.92 -2.73 10.43
CA ALA A 35 5.56 -2.74 9.11
C ALA A 35 6.43 -3.99 8.86
N ASN A 36 6.15 -5.09 9.57
CA ASN A 36 6.82 -6.37 9.33
C ASN A 36 6.09 -7.16 8.27
N LEU A 37 6.83 -7.77 7.36
CA LEU A 37 6.24 -8.56 6.27
C LEU A 37 5.46 -9.76 6.84
N ARG A 38 4.17 -9.88 6.45
CA ARG A 38 3.31 -10.99 6.85
C ARG A 38 3.08 -11.97 5.71
N ALA A 39 2.90 -11.48 4.48
CA ALA A 39 2.67 -12.31 3.32
C ALA A 39 3.11 -11.58 2.05
N PHE A 40 3.56 -12.36 1.06
CA PHE A 40 4.07 -11.80 -0.19
C PHE A 40 3.89 -12.81 -1.32
N ILE A 41 3.51 -12.30 -2.50
CA ILE A 41 3.60 -13.10 -3.72
C ILE A 41 4.25 -12.29 -4.84
N ARG A 42 4.99 -12.99 -5.70
CA ARG A 42 5.40 -12.46 -7.00
C ARG A 42 4.74 -13.31 -8.07
N MET A 43 3.85 -12.69 -8.86
CA MET A 43 3.24 -13.37 -9.99
C MET A 43 4.31 -13.72 -11.03
N ASP A 44 4.07 -14.79 -11.80
CA ASP A 44 4.97 -15.16 -12.87
C ASP A 44 5.18 -13.98 -13.83
N ASP A 45 6.41 -13.77 -14.24
CA ASP A 45 6.84 -12.70 -15.15
C ASP A 45 6.74 -11.28 -14.57
N ALA A 46 6.42 -11.10 -13.30
CA ALA A 46 6.52 -9.78 -12.66
C ALA A 46 7.99 -9.35 -12.58
N TRP A 47 8.25 -8.06 -12.76
CA TRP A 47 9.61 -7.52 -12.68
C TRP A 47 10.26 -7.79 -11.33
N VAL A 48 11.53 -8.19 -11.35
CA VAL A 48 12.28 -8.42 -10.11
C VAL A 48 12.35 -7.16 -9.25
N GLY A 49 12.51 -5.99 -9.88
CA GLY A 49 12.54 -4.70 -9.15
C GLY A 49 11.24 -4.40 -8.40
N SER A 50 10.11 -4.97 -8.82
CA SER A 50 8.83 -4.76 -8.16
C SER A 50 8.71 -5.48 -6.81
N ILE A 51 9.59 -6.42 -6.51
CA ILE A 51 9.63 -7.09 -5.19
C ILE A 51 9.88 -6.05 -4.11
N ASP A 52 10.97 -5.29 -4.23
CA ASP A 52 11.33 -4.28 -3.25
C ASP A 52 10.29 -3.15 -3.20
N ILE A 53 9.82 -2.72 -4.37
CA ILE A 53 8.85 -1.63 -4.46
C ILE A 53 7.53 -2.00 -3.78
N ALA A 54 7.01 -3.21 -4.01
CA ALA A 54 5.76 -3.65 -3.37
C ALA A 54 5.88 -3.66 -1.84
N ILE A 55 6.98 -4.20 -1.33
CA ILE A 55 7.24 -4.24 0.12
C ILE A 55 7.36 -2.82 0.68
N LYS A 56 8.11 -1.94 -0.01
CA LYS A 56 8.28 -0.56 0.43
C LYS A 56 7.00 0.26 0.34
N LYS A 57 6.14 0.00 -0.64
CA LYS A 57 4.81 0.64 -0.70
C LYS A 57 3.97 0.26 0.52
N ALA A 58 3.94 -1.03 0.86
CA ALA A 58 3.23 -1.49 2.06
C ALA A 58 3.79 -0.82 3.31
N LYS A 59 5.10 -0.80 3.49
CA LYS A 59 5.76 -0.15 4.63
C LYS A 59 5.44 1.35 4.68
N THR A 60 5.53 2.04 3.55
CA THR A 60 5.25 3.48 3.47
C THR A 60 3.83 3.79 3.91
N ALA A 61 2.84 3.04 3.37
CA ALA A 61 1.44 3.22 3.76
C ALA A 61 1.22 2.95 5.25
N CYS A 62 1.93 1.96 5.80
CA CYS A 62 1.89 1.63 7.22
C CYS A 62 2.47 2.75 8.08
N PHE A 63 3.66 3.26 7.74
CA PHE A 63 4.35 4.27 8.53
C PHE A 63 3.55 5.57 8.66
N PHE A 64 2.83 5.96 7.62
CA PHE A 64 2.14 7.26 7.58
C PHE A 64 0.62 7.12 7.59
N THR A 65 0.10 5.91 7.63
CA THR A 65 -1.33 5.61 7.64
C THR A 65 -2.07 6.36 6.55
N MET A 66 -1.55 6.28 5.31
CA MET A 66 -2.17 6.92 4.15
C MET A 66 -1.78 6.20 2.86
N PRO A 67 -2.53 6.37 1.76
CA PRO A 67 -2.12 5.86 0.47
C PRO A 67 -0.77 6.46 0.05
N THR A 68 0.07 5.63 -0.54
CA THR A 68 1.37 6.11 -1.03
C THR A 68 1.23 7.19 -2.11
N GLY A 69 0.17 7.13 -2.92
CA GLY A 69 -0.11 8.18 -3.90
C GLY A 69 -0.42 9.54 -3.28
N GLN A 70 -1.06 9.56 -2.11
CA GLN A 70 -1.32 10.79 -1.37
C GLN A 70 -0.02 11.39 -0.84
N LEU A 71 0.84 10.55 -0.27
CA LEU A 71 2.18 11.00 0.15
C LEU A 71 2.97 11.54 -1.04
N GLY A 72 2.82 10.92 -2.20
CA GLY A 72 3.46 11.36 -3.43
C GLY A 72 3.06 12.78 -3.84
N GLN A 73 1.80 13.14 -3.67
CA GLN A 73 1.33 14.50 -3.96
C GLN A 73 1.99 15.53 -3.02
N LEU A 74 2.21 15.14 -1.76
CA LEU A 74 2.84 16.02 -0.76
C LEU A 74 4.36 16.13 -0.94
N SER A 75 4.97 15.20 -1.67
CA SER A 75 6.43 15.13 -1.83
C SER A 75 6.93 15.54 -3.21
N GLN A 76 6.08 16.12 -4.05
CA GLN A 76 6.51 16.66 -5.32
C GLN A 76 7.43 17.88 -5.14
N PRO A 77 8.27 18.20 -6.15
CA PRO A 77 9.11 19.41 -6.07
C PRO A 77 8.28 20.66 -5.76
N GLY A 78 8.73 21.43 -4.77
CA GLY A 78 8.00 22.62 -4.29
C GLY A 78 6.96 22.33 -3.22
N ASN A 79 6.68 21.08 -2.90
CA ASN A 79 5.71 20.70 -1.87
C ASN A 79 6.40 20.42 -0.53
N PRO A 80 5.63 20.47 0.60
CA PRO A 80 6.23 20.48 1.96
C PRO A 80 7.08 19.26 2.29
N LEU A 81 6.78 18.09 1.71
CA LEU A 81 7.47 16.85 2.05
C LEU A 81 8.45 16.41 0.98
N TYR A 82 8.87 17.32 0.10
CA TYR A 82 9.86 17.01 -0.93
C TYR A 82 11.11 16.38 -0.29
N GLY A 83 11.53 15.23 -0.82
CA GLY A 83 12.67 14.48 -0.29
C GLY A 83 12.36 13.50 0.81
N ILE A 84 11.10 13.38 1.24
CA ILE A 84 10.72 12.44 2.30
C ILE A 84 11.07 10.97 1.95
N GLU A 85 11.13 10.64 0.66
CA GLU A 85 11.47 9.30 0.20
C GLU A 85 12.87 8.85 0.61
N HIS A 86 13.74 9.78 1.00
CA HIS A 86 15.07 9.45 1.50
C HIS A 86 15.09 9.05 2.97
N SER A 87 13.97 9.20 3.68
CA SER A 87 13.80 8.79 5.08
C SER A 87 13.42 7.31 5.17
N ASN A 88 13.45 6.76 6.40
CA ASN A 88 12.96 5.40 6.70
C ASN A 88 13.57 4.32 5.78
N GLN A 89 14.85 4.49 5.40
CA GLN A 89 15.58 3.57 4.51
C GLN A 89 14.97 3.46 3.11
N GLY A 90 14.28 4.50 2.69
CA GLY A 90 13.64 4.58 1.38
C GLY A 90 12.15 4.34 1.45
N LEU A 91 11.40 5.34 1.02
CA LEU A 91 9.94 5.26 0.88
C LEU A 91 9.59 5.26 -0.59
N ILE A 92 8.43 4.68 -0.92
CA ILE A 92 7.88 4.78 -2.27
C ILE A 92 6.66 5.69 -2.21
N THR A 93 6.69 6.77 -2.99
CA THR A 93 5.70 7.85 -2.91
C THR A 93 4.78 7.93 -4.13
N PHE A 94 4.64 6.86 -4.90
CA PHE A 94 3.65 6.78 -5.97
C PHE A 94 2.61 5.70 -5.66
N PRO A 95 1.43 5.73 -6.32
CA PRO A 95 0.29 4.87 -5.97
C PRO A 95 0.59 3.37 -5.97
N GLY A 96 -0.13 2.64 -5.14
CA GLY A 96 -0.06 1.19 -5.02
C GLY A 96 0.07 0.69 -3.59
N GLY A 97 0.28 1.56 -2.62
CA GLY A 97 0.28 1.20 -1.20
C GLY A 97 -0.94 1.77 -0.49
N LEU A 98 -1.60 0.94 0.32
CA LEU A 98 -2.78 1.34 1.08
C LEU A 98 -2.69 0.82 2.51
N PRO A 99 -3.03 1.63 3.52
CA PRO A 99 -3.17 1.12 4.87
C PRO A 99 -4.43 0.27 4.99
N ILE A 100 -4.41 -0.67 5.93
CA ILE A 100 -5.55 -1.51 6.26
C ILE A 100 -5.99 -1.14 7.67
N LEU A 101 -7.23 -0.65 7.78
CA LEU A 101 -7.79 -0.23 9.07
C LEU A 101 -8.89 -1.19 9.48
N GLN A 102 -9.03 -1.42 10.77
CA GLN A 102 -10.13 -2.16 11.36
C GLN A 102 -10.69 -1.31 12.50
N ASN A 103 -11.97 -0.93 12.40
CA ASN A 103 -12.61 -0.06 13.38
C ASN A 103 -11.81 1.25 13.60
N GLY A 104 -11.25 1.80 12.51
CA GLY A 104 -10.46 3.01 12.55
C GLY A 104 -9.02 2.84 13.04
N GLU A 105 -8.62 1.62 13.40
CA GLU A 105 -7.27 1.33 13.89
C GLU A 105 -6.42 0.66 12.80
N LEU A 106 -5.18 1.10 12.66
CA LEU A 106 -4.25 0.51 11.70
C LEU A 106 -3.87 -0.92 12.13
N ILE A 107 -4.16 -1.90 11.28
CA ILE A 107 -3.78 -3.30 11.53
C ILE A 107 -2.67 -3.79 10.59
N GLY A 108 -2.42 -3.07 9.52
CA GLY A 108 -1.40 -3.43 8.53
C GLY A 108 -1.49 -2.57 7.29
N ALA A 109 -0.86 -3.00 6.22
CA ALA A 109 -0.90 -2.29 4.94
C ALA A 109 -0.59 -3.27 3.81
N ILE A 110 -1.07 -2.93 2.61
CA ILE A 110 -0.80 -3.69 1.38
C ILE A 110 -0.02 -2.82 0.41
N GLY A 111 0.91 -3.43 -0.33
CA GLY A 111 1.67 -2.76 -1.37
C GLY A 111 1.69 -3.60 -2.64
N VAL A 112 1.48 -2.95 -3.77
CA VAL A 112 1.39 -3.59 -5.10
C VAL A 112 2.27 -2.84 -6.09
N SER A 113 3.04 -3.58 -6.87
CA SER A 113 3.89 -3.02 -7.91
C SER A 113 4.01 -3.98 -9.09
N GLY A 114 3.99 -3.44 -10.30
CA GLY A 114 4.22 -4.24 -11.51
C GLY A 114 3.55 -3.73 -12.77
N SER A 115 2.76 -2.66 -12.70
CA SER A 115 2.06 -2.09 -13.85
C SER A 115 2.05 -0.58 -13.75
N ALA A 116 1.19 0.09 -14.52
CA ALA A 116 0.92 1.50 -14.31
C ALA A 116 0.44 1.73 -12.89
N VAL A 117 0.82 2.85 -12.28
CA VAL A 117 0.52 3.10 -10.86
C VAL A 117 -0.99 3.09 -10.54
N GLU A 118 -1.82 3.46 -11.51
CA GLU A 118 -3.28 3.40 -11.38
C GLU A 118 -3.76 1.95 -11.23
N ASN A 119 -3.14 1.02 -11.97
CA ASN A 119 -3.45 -0.40 -11.85
C ASN A 119 -2.94 -0.97 -10.52
N ASP A 120 -1.73 -0.57 -10.11
CA ASP A 120 -1.18 -0.96 -8.81
C ASP A 120 -2.15 -0.57 -7.69
N HIS A 121 -2.68 0.65 -7.74
CA HIS A 121 -3.65 1.15 -6.78
C HIS A 121 -4.95 0.34 -6.78
N LYS A 122 -5.51 0.04 -7.96
CA LYS A 122 -6.75 -0.76 -8.08
C LYS A 122 -6.58 -2.16 -7.49
N VAL A 123 -5.43 -2.77 -7.73
CA VAL A 123 -5.14 -4.11 -7.19
C VAL A 123 -5.04 -4.05 -5.66
N ALA A 124 -4.36 -3.02 -5.13
CA ALA A 124 -4.29 -2.80 -3.68
C ALA A 124 -5.68 -2.60 -3.07
N GLU A 125 -6.54 -1.81 -3.72
CA GLU A 125 -7.91 -1.59 -3.27
C GLU A 125 -8.71 -2.89 -3.16
N ALA A 126 -8.56 -3.78 -4.14
CA ALA A 126 -9.25 -5.07 -4.12
C ALA A 126 -8.85 -5.90 -2.89
N GLY A 127 -7.57 -5.84 -2.52
CA GLY A 127 -7.08 -6.52 -1.32
C GLY A 127 -7.66 -5.96 -0.03
N VAL A 128 -7.82 -4.64 0.05
CA VAL A 128 -8.42 -4.00 1.22
C VAL A 128 -9.92 -4.30 1.30
N LYS A 129 -10.63 -4.19 0.17
CA LYS A 129 -12.09 -4.38 0.11
C LYS A 129 -12.54 -5.74 0.62
N VAL A 130 -11.81 -6.79 0.31
CA VAL A 130 -12.21 -8.15 0.70
C VAL A 130 -12.26 -8.33 2.22
N LEU A 131 -11.53 -7.49 2.95
CA LEU A 131 -11.51 -7.51 4.42
C LEU A 131 -12.67 -6.70 5.03
N GLY A 132 -13.49 -6.05 4.20
CA GLY A 132 -14.58 -5.21 4.67
C GLY A 132 -14.13 -3.86 5.21
N GLU A 133 -12.87 -3.51 5.06
CA GLU A 133 -12.31 -2.29 5.60
C GLU A 133 -12.30 -1.17 4.57
N SER A 134 -12.60 0.06 5.00
CA SER A 134 -12.44 1.23 4.15
C SER A 134 -11.02 1.76 4.30
N ALA A 135 -10.32 1.93 3.17
CA ALA A 135 -9.04 2.57 3.21
C ALA A 135 -9.23 4.06 3.48
N ILE A 136 -8.89 4.52 4.67
CA ILE A 136 -8.42 5.84 5.05
C ILE A 136 -9.28 7.07 4.93
N ALA A 137 -10.38 7.13 4.20
CA ALA A 137 -11.10 8.39 3.96
C ALA A 137 -11.39 9.18 5.25
N ASP A 138 -11.53 8.47 6.37
CA ASP A 138 -11.92 9.07 7.64
C ASP A 138 -10.85 9.05 8.72
N HIS A 139 -9.61 8.62 8.39
CA HIS A 139 -8.57 8.59 9.41
C HIS A 139 -8.13 10.02 9.76
N PRO A 140 -8.10 10.42 11.06
CA PRO A 140 -7.76 11.79 11.45
C PRO A 140 -6.43 12.29 10.91
N PHE A 141 -5.42 11.42 10.89
CA PHE A 141 -4.09 11.78 10.38
C PHE A 141 -4.13 12.12 8.88
N ALA A 142 -4.82 11.30 8.09
CA ALA A 142 -4.95 11.54 6.65
C ALA A 142 -5.68 12.86 6.37
N ARG A 143 -6.74 13.17 7.15
CA ARG A 143 -7.46 14.46 7.05
C ARG A 143 -6.56 15.64 7.38
N MET A 144 -5.77 15.53 8.44
CA MET A 144 -4.84 16.58 8.85
C MET A 144 -3.82 16.85 7.74
N MET A 145 -3.27 15.82 7.11
CA MET A 145 -2.31 15.97 6.01
C MET A 145 -2.93 16.61 4.78
N LYS A 146 -4.19 16.31 4.47
CA LYS A 146 -4.92 16.95 3.38
C LYS A 146 -5.09 18.46 3.60
N LEU A 147 -5.39 18.86 4.84
CA LEU A 147 -5.55 20.26 5.19
C LEU A 147 -4.24 21.03 5.12
N SER A 148 -3.11 20.34 5.31
CA SER A 148 -1.77 20.94 5.27
C SER A 148 -1.22 21.09 3.84
N ALA A 149 -1.82 20.36 2.89
CA ALA A 149 -1.41 20.42 1.50
C ALA A 149 -2.16 21.54 0.77
#